data_f632bb520ad284d0fc23608684f859b0
#
_entry.id   f632bb520ad284d0fc23608684f859b0
#
_cell.length_a   1.000
_cell.length_b   1.000
_cell.length_c   1.000
_cell.angle_alpha   90.00
_cell.angle_beta   90.00
_cell.angle_gamma   90.00
#
_symmetry.space_group_name_H-M   'P 1'
#
loop_
_entity.id
_entity.type
_entity.pdbx_description
1 polymer ?
#
loop_
_entity_poly.entity_id
_entity_poly.type
_entity_poly.pdbx_seq_one_letter_code
_entity_poly.pdbx_strand_id
1 'polypeptide(L)'
;MKKTLIKTFSLLFLGMFLFTQAQFRNKDRQDRRQEQDSYQYSYGFYLNLNQFDYKLVLDPKYGMEDKVNLVQTKPTYSFGAGLIGRMRLNDNFDLRIEPGLQFVERELTFNTQSNNQYAADASNPFTPKTLTEADMVRRVKSTYVDIPIMLEIHADRWYNSRPYAAAGLNYMVNLQSNSSAADDNQQGIFRSTTHNFAWSAEAGIQFYFSRFKLTPAFRGTFAFNNE
;
A
#
# COMPACT_ATOMS: atom_id res chain seq x y z
N MET A 1 -5.90 -25.07 19.64
CA MET A 1 -6.33 -24.67 18.29
C MET A 1 -5.25 -23.94 17.47
N LYS A 2 -4.54 -22.90 17.95
CA LYS A 2 -3.49 -22.19 17.16
C LYS A 2 -2.33 -23.09 16.68
N LYS A 3 -1.85 -24.02 17.52
CA LYS A 3 -0.72 -24.91 17.15
C LYS A 3 -1.09 -25.95 16.06
N THR A 4 -2.35 -26.38 16.02
CA THR A 4 -2.85 -27.32 15.00
C THR A 4 -3.01 -26.61 13.65
N LEU A 5 -3.48 -25.35 13.65
CA LEU A 5 -3.64 -24.54 12.44
C LEU A 5 -2.29 -24.26 11.76
N ILE A 6 -1.26 -23.96 12.54
CA ILE A 6 0.10 -23.73 12.02
C ILE A 6 0.68 -25.00 11.40
N LYS A 7 0.46 -26.16 12.02
CA LYS A 7 0.93 -27.44 11.47
C LYS A 7 0.23 -27.82 10.18
N THR A 8 -1.09 -27.60 10.08
CA THR A 8 -1.84 -27.85 8.84
C THR A 8 -1.43 -26.89 7.72
N PHE A 9 -1.19 -25.61 8.03
CA PHE A 9 -0.72 -24.63 7.05
C PHE A 9 0.70 -24.94 6.55
N SER A 10 1.61 -25.36 7.47
CA SER A 10 2.95 -25.78 7.12
C SER A 10 2.96 -27.05 6.26
N LEU A 11 2.05 -28.00 6.53
CA LEU A 11 1.93 -29.22 5.74
C LEU A 11 1.38 -28.96 4.33
N LEU A 12 0.43 -28.01 4.23
CA LEU A 12 -0.17 -27.59 2.96
C LEU A 12 0.87 -26.83 2.10
N PHE A 13 1.69 -26.00 2.74
CA PHE A 13 2.78 -25.27 2.08
C PHE A 13 3.89 -26.22 1.59
N LEU A 14 4.26 -27.22 2.41
CA LEU A 14 5.21 -28.25 2.02
C LEU A 14 4.66 -29.12 0.87
N GLY A 15 3.35 -29.43 0.87
CA GLY A 15 2.69 -30.15 -0.21
C GLY A 15 2.72 -29.39 -1.55
N MET A 16 2.58 -28.07 -1.54
CA MET A 16 2.70 -27.24 -2.75
C MET A 16 4.10 -27.33 -3.40
N PHE A 17 5.16 -27.41 -2.60
CA PHE A 17 6.53 -27.60 -3.13
C PHE A 17 6.74 -28.94 -3.81
N LEU A 18 6.04 -30.00 -3.38
CA LEU A 18 6.19 -31.34 -4.01
C LEU A 18 5.48 -31.43 -5.35
N PHE A 19 4.42 -30.65 -5.57
CA PHE A 19 3.71 -30.63 -6.85
C PHE A 19 4.39 -29.79 -7.93
N THR A 20 5.30 -28.87 -7.58
CA THR A 20 6.01 -28.04 -8.57
C THR A 20 7.03 -28.80 -9.38
N GLN A 21 7.49 -29.97 -8.94
CA GLN A 21 8.46 -30.80 -9.66
C GLN A 21 7.82 -31.64 -10.80
N ALA A 22 6.51 -31.84 -10.78
CA ALA A 22 5.81 -32.79 -11.67
C ALA A 22 5.44 -32.21 -13.05
N GLN A 23 5.58 -30.90 -13.28
CA GLN A 23 5.06 -30.27 -14.51
C GLN A 23 6.13 -29.82 -15.51
N PHE A 24 7.40 -30.06 -15.28
CA PHE A 24 8.42 -29.75 -16.27
C PHE A 24 8.57 -30.85 -17.34
N ARG A 25 7.57 -30.98 -18.20
CA ARG A 25 7.74 -31.71 -19.45
C ARG A 25 8.72 -30.97 -20.36
N ASN A 26 9.77 -31.65 -20.76
CA ASN A 26 10.90 -31.16 -21.55
C ASN A 26 10.57 -30.88 -23.04
N LYS A 27 9.29 -30.78 -23.41
CA LYS A 27 8.82 -30.49 -24.77
C LYS A 27 8.39 -29.02 -24.86
N ASP A 28 9.06 -28.29 -25.74
CA ASP A 28 8.77 -26.89 -26.15
C ASP A 28 9.16 -25.79 -25.14
N ARG A 29 10.38 -25.83 -24.66
CA ARG A 29 11.03 -24.69 -24.01
C ARG A 29 11.48 -23.67 -25.06
N GLN A 30 10.53 -22.99 -25.71
CA GLN A 30 10.86 -21.81 -26.49
C GLN A 30 11.01 -20.63 -25.53
N ASP A 31 12.19 -20.02 -25.52
CA ASP A 31 12.42 -18.76 -24.85
C ASP A 31 11.58 -17.69 -25.53
N ARG A 32 10.59 -17.18 -24.80
CA ARG A 32 9.64 -16.21 -25.32
C ARG A 32 10.18 -14.81 -25.14
N ARG A 33 10.02 -13.96 -26.17
CA ARG A 33 10.38 -12.54 -26.12
C ARG A 33 11.84 -12.28 -25.72
N GLN A 34 12.79 -13.01 -26.26
CA GLN A 34 14.22 -12.76 -26.04
C GLN A 34 14.61 -11.34 -26.42
N GLU A 35 14.06 -10.81 -27.51
CA GLU A 35 14.35 -9.47 -27.99
C GLU A 35 13.86 -8.37 -27.04
N GLN A 36 12.85 -8.64 -26.19
CA GLN A 36 12.29 -7.61 -25.33
C GLN A 36 13.25 -7.17 -24.24
N ASP A 37 14.15 -8.00 -23.80
CA ASP A 37 15.16 -7.65 -22.82
C ASP A 37 16.31 -6.82 -23.44
N SER A 38 16.38 -6.73 -24.77
CA SER A 38 17.35 -5.89 -25.49
C SER A 38 16.85 -4.46 -25.72
N TYR A 39 15.55 -4.19 -25.65
CA TYR A 39 15.03 -2.84 -25.85
C TYR A 39 15.45 -1.92 -24.71
N GLN A 40 15.93 -0.74 -25.07
CA GLN A 40 16.33 0.29 -24.12
C GLN A 40 15.14 0.84 -23.32
N TYR A 41 13.98 0.95 -23.97
CA TYR A 41 12.75 1.44 -23.33
C TYR A 41 11.63 0.44 -23.44
N SER A 42 10.87 0.28 -22.38
CA SER A 42 9.66 -0.51 -22.37
C SER A 42 8.58 0.20 -21.55
N TYR A 43 7.34 -0.06 -21.86
CA TYR A 43 6.19 0.55 -21.21
C TYR A 43 5.10 -0.47 -20.95
N GLY A 44 4.25 -0.13 -20.03
CA GLY A 44 3.15 -0.97 -19.61
C GLY A 44 2.17 -0.22 -18.72
N PHE A 45 1.31 -0.97 -18.08
CA PHE A 45 0.39 -0.48 -17.06
C PHE A 45 0.43 -1.43 -15.87
N TYR A 46 0.00 -0.93 -14.71
CA TYR A 46 -0.15 -1.74 -13.52
C TYR A 46 -1.51 -1.53 -12.88
N LEU A 47 -1.94 -2.56 -12.18
CA LEU A 47 -3.05 -2.53 -11.24
C LEU A 47 -2.51 -3.06 -9.91
N ASN A 48 -2.87 -2.42 -8.82
CA ASN A 48 -2.48 -2.87 -7.50
C ASN A 48 -3.66 -2.91 -6.53
N LEU A 49 -3.55 -3.80 -5.56
CA LEU A 49 -4.32 -3.77 -4.33
C LEU A 49 -3.37 -3.27 -3.25
N ASN A 50 -3.79 -2.27 -2.52
CA ASN A 50 -2.97 -1.65 -1.49
C ASN A 50 -3.73 -1.57 -0.16
N GLN A 51 -2.97 -1.35 0.90
CA GLN A 51 -3.47 -1.12 2.23
C GLN A 51 -2.62 -0.01 2.84
N PHE A 52 -3.26 1.14 3.04
CA PHE A 52 -2.61 2.29 3.67
C PHE A 52 -3.01 2.36 5.15
N ASP A 53 -2.05 2.59 6.01
CA ASP A 53 -2.28 2.77 7.43
C ASP A 53 -1.64 4.06 7.92
N TYR A 54 -2.19 4.65 9.00
CA TYR A 54 -1.60 5.75 9.71
C TYR A 54 -0.82 5.24 10.92
N LYS A 55 0.41 5.70 11.08
CA LYS A 55 1.10 5.59 12.34
C LYS A 55 0.70 6.77 13.23
N LEU A 56 -0.35 6.59 14.02
CA LEU A 56 -0.76 7.61 14.98
C LEU A 56 0.22 7.69 16.15
N VAL A 57 0.70 8.90 16.41
CA VAL A 57 1.45 9.23 17.62
C VAL A 57 0.60 10.23 18.39
N LEU A 58 -0.16 9.74 19.37
CA LEU A 58 -1.05 10.55 20.19
C LEU A 58 -0.30 11.15 21.38
N ASP A 59 -0.70 12.37 21.78
CA ASP A 59 -0.19 13.00 22.99
C ASP A 59 -0.61 12.14 24.20
N PRO A 60 0.35 11.70 25.04
CA PRO A 60 0.04 10.88 26.23
C PRO A 60 -0.93 11.55 27.20
N LYS A 61 -0.99 12.87 27.20
CA LYS A 61 -1.85 13.64 28.12
C LYS A 61 -3.31 13.74 27.66
N TYR A 62 -3.53 13.84 26.33
CA TYR A 62 -4.85 14.12 25.78
C TYR A 62 -5.38 13.04 24.84
N GLY A 63 -4.48 12.23 24.27
CA GLY A 63 -4.81 11.21 23.28
C GLY A 63 -4.87 9.78 23.82
N MET A 64 -4.57 9.59 25.11
CA MET A 64 -4.54 8.28 25.76
C MET A 64 -5.32 8.29 27.05
N GLU A 65 -6.09 7.25 27.31
CA GLU A 65 -6.73 6.97 28.58
C GLU A 65 -6.26 5.59 29.05
N ASP A 66 -5.75 5.49 30.28
CA ASP A 66 -5.21 4.25 30.87
C ASP A 66 -4.21 3.50 29.96
N LYS A 67 -3.34 4.25 29.26
CA LYS A 67 -2.37 3.72 28.26
C LYS A 67 -3.02 3.14 27.00
N VAL A 68 -4.30 3.37 26.76
CA VAL A 68 -5.01 2.98 25.54
C VAL A 68 -5.19 4.19 24.64
N ASN A 69 -4.88 4.06 23.36
CA ASN A 69 -5.09 5.12 22.39
C ASN A 69 -6.58 5.37 22.19
N LEU A 70 -7.02 6.61 22.36
CA LEU A 70 -8.40 7.02 22.13
C LEU A 70 -8.79 7.02 20.65
N VAL A 71 -7.81 7.07 19.76
CA VAL A 71 -8.04 6.99 18.31
C VAL A 71 -7.27 5.79 17.77
N GLN A 72 -7.97 4.92 17.07
CA GLN A 72 -7.39 3.75 16.40
C GLN A 72 -7.62 3.84 14.91
N THR A 73 -6.64 3.38 14.13
CA THR A 73 -6.78 3.24 12.69
C THR A 73 -7.08 1.81 12.31
N LYS A 74 -7.95 1.65 11.33
CA LYS A 74 -8.20 0.36 10.70
C LYS A 74 -7.94 0.50 9.21
N PRO A 75 -6.84 -0.11 8.72
CA PRO A 75 -6.53 -0.07 7.30
C PRO A 75 -7.58 -0.84 6.49
N THR A 76 -8.01 -0.24 5.39
CA THR A 76 -8.97 -0.85 4.45
C THR A 76 -8.26 -1.18 3.15
N TYR A 77 -8.69 -2.25 2.50
CA TYR A 77 -8.19 -2.59 1.17
C TYR A 77 -8.65 -1.54 0.15
N SER A 78 -7.70 -1.08 -0.62
CA SER A 78 -7.84 -0.04 -1.61
C SER A 78 -7.19 -0.50 -2.91
N PHE A 79 -7.36 0.25 -3.98
CA PHE A 79 -6.80 -0.11 -5.26
C PHE A 79 -6.13 1.08 -5.93
N GLY A 80 -5.25 0.79 -6.86
CA GLY A 80 -4.61 1.79 -7.68
C GLY A 80 -4.33 1.27 -9.09
N ALA A 81 -4.09 2.21 -9.98
CA ALA A 81 -3.76 1.93 -11.37
C ALA A 81 -2.81 3.00 -11.91
N GLY A 82 -1.94 2.62 -12.83
CA GLY A 82 -1.03 3.57 -13.46
C GLY A 82 -0.28 2.98 -14.64
N LEU A 83 0.64 3.78 -15.11
CA LEU A 83 1.51 3.46 -16.23
C LEU A 83 2.88 3.06 -15.71
N ILE A 84 3.59 2.27 -16.49
CA ILE A 84 4.97 1.89 -16.24
C ILE A 84 5.81 2.35 -17.42
N GLY A 85 6.84 3.14 -17.12
CA GLY A 85 7.94 3.42 -18.03
C GLY A 85 9.21 2.80 -17.46
N ARG A 86 9.92 2.02 -18.26
CA ARG A 86 11.17 1.38 -17.87
C ARG A 86 12.26 1.70 -18.86
N MET A 87 13.43 2.05 -18.35
CA MET A 87 14.64 2.31 -19.11
C MET A 87 15.71 1.32 -18.64
N ARG A 88 16.22 0.54 -19.56
CA ARG A 88 17.34 -0.37 -19.30
C ARG A 88 18.63 0.43 -19.17
N LEU A 89 19.32 0.26 -18.05
CA LEU A 89 20.64 0.85 -17.81
C LEU A 89 21.76 -0.10 -18.23
N ASN A 90 21.63 -1.37 -17.85
CA ASN A 90 22.52 -2.45 -18.23
C ASN A 90 21.81 -3.82 -18.15
N ASP A 91 22.56 -4.92 -18.20
CA ASP A 91 21.99 -6.27 -18.23
C ASP A 91 21.24 -6.67 -16.96
N ASN A 92 21.57 -6.04 -15.82
CA ASN A 92 21.01 -6.38 -14.53
C ASN A 92 20.24 -5.22 -13.87
N PHE A 93 20.32 -3.99 -14.40
CA PHE A 93 19.69 -2.81 -13.80
C PHE A 93 18.77 -2.09 -14.76
N ASP A 94 17.57 -1.81 -14.31
CA ASP A 94 16.59 -0.98 -15.00
C ASP A 94 16.18 0.19 -14.09
N LEU A 95 15.98 1.36 -14.68
CA LEU A 95 15.31 2.48 -14.05
C LEU A 95 13.83 2.44 -14.44
N ARG A 96 12.93 2.52 -13.44
CA ARG A 96 11.50 2.41 -13.64
C ARG A 96 10.79 3.60 -13.02
N ILE A 97 9.86 4.19 -13.76
CA ILE A 97 8.94 5.23 -13.29
C ILE A 97 7.50 4.75 -13.46
N GLU A 98 6.66 4.97 -12.46
CA GLU A 98 5.31 4.40 -12.42
C GLU A 98 4.25 5.43 -12.00
N PRO A 99 4.00 6.49 -12.79
CA PRO A 99 2.97 7.43 -12.46
C PRO A 99 1.58 6.76 -12.43
N GLY A 100 0.83 7.00 -11.36
CA GLY A 100 -0.48 6.41 -11.21
C GLY A 100 -1.34 7.07 -10.15
N LEU A 101 -2.56 6.58 -10.04
CA LEU A 101 -3.55 6.99 -9.05
C LEU A 101 -3.73 5.87 -8.03
N GLN A 102 -3.73 6.25 -6.76
CA GLN A 102 -4.04 5.38 -5.64
C GLN A 102 -5.32 5.88 -4.98
N PHE A 103 -6.34 5.06 -4.98
CA PHE A 103 -7.58 5.32 -4.26
C PHE A 103 -7.46 4.68 -2.89
N VAL A 104 -7.53 5.47 -1.84
CA VAL A 104 -7.25 5.04 -0.48
C VAL A 104 -8.45 5.31 0.40
N GLU A 105 -8.87 4.33 1.17
CA GLU A 105 -9.89 4.47 2.21
C GLU A 105 -9.30 4.00 3.54
N ARG A 106 -9.50 4.79 4.59
CA ARG A 106 -9.04 4.50 5.95
C ARG A 106 -10.18 4.72 6.92
N GLU A 107 -10.27 3.89 7.93
CA GLU A 107 -11.28 4.01 8.98
C GLU A 107 -10.59 4.43 10.29
N LEU A 108 -11.04 5.54 10.85
CA LEU A 108 -10.64 6.02 12.16
C LEU A 108 -11.74 5.70 13.15
N THR A 109 -11.40 4.98 14.21
CA THR A 109 -12.31 4.67 15.30
C THR A 109 -11.92 5.49 16.52
N PHE A 110 -12.84 6.31 17.00
CA PHE A 110 -12.71 7.11 18.22
C PHE A 110 -13.28 6.30 19.38
N ASN A 111 -12.44 5.89 20.31
CA ASN A 111 -12.83 5.08 21.45
C ASN A 111 -12.83 5.95 22.71
N THR A 112 -14.01 6.25 23.25
CA THR A 112 -14.16 6.90 24.54
C THR A 112 -14.50 5.84 25.57
N GLN A 113 -13.55 5.47 26.42
CA GLN A 113 -13.72 4.34 27.33
C GLN A 113 -14.70 4.61 28.48
N SER A 114 -14.75 5.81 29.04
CA SER A 114 -15.44 6.03 30.30
C SER A 114 -16.86 6.57 30.20
N ASN A 115 -17.14 7.43 29.27
CA ASN A 115 -18.49 7.95 29.02
C ASN A 115 -18.58 8.51 27.61
N ASN A 116 -19.42 7.96 26.78
CA ASN A 116 -19.76 8.52 25.46
C ASN A 116 -20.48 9.88 25.55
N GLN A 117 -20.12 10.69 26.52
CA GLN A 117 -20.72 12.00 26.77
C GLN A 117 -19.64 13.05 26.71
N TYR A 118 -19.86 14.09 25.90
CA TYR A 118 -19.08 15.31 26.02
C TYR A 118 -19.49 16.01 27.33
N ALA A 119 -18.50 16.28 28.18
CA ALA A 119 -18.73 17.11 29.36
C ALA A 119 -19.21 18.47 28.88
N ALA A 120 -20.40 18.88 29.36
CA ALA A 120 -20.88 20.24 29.13
C ALA A 120 -19.95 21.20 29.87
N ASP A 121 -19.37 22.16 29.13
CA ASP A 121 -18.69 23.29 29.76
C ASP A 121 -19.76 24.14 30.45
N ALA A 122 -19.54 24.47 31.73
CA ALA A 122 -20.45 25.27 32.51
C ALA A 122 -20.74 26.66 31.91
N SER A 123 -19.84 27.15 31.06
CA SER A 123 -19.97 28.43 30.35
C SER A 123 -20.74 28.31 29.02
N ASN A 124 -21.01 27.10 28.55
CA ASN A 124 -21.65 26.87 27.28
C ASN A 124 -22.63 25.68 27.40
N PRO A 125 -23.93 25.95 27.54
CA PRO A 125 -24.94 24.95 27.84
C PRO A 125 -25.27 24.10 26.61
N PHE A 126 -24.30 23.38 26.06
CA PHE A 126 -24.58 22.29 25.14
C PHE A 126 -25.17 21.14 25.93
N THR A 127 -26.32 20.67 25.52
CA THR A 127 -26.88 19.42 26.03
C THR A 127 -25.86 18.29 25.69
N PRO A 128 -25.40 17.52 26.69
CA PRO A 128 -24.48 16.43 26.45
C PRO A 128 -25.09 15.46 25.42
N LYS A 129 -24.43 15.28 24.28
CA LYS A 129 -24.87 14.36 23.24
C LYS A 129 -24.21 13.02 23.50
N THR A 130 -25.01 11.97 23.69
CA THR A 130 -24.48 10.60 23.71
C THR A 130 -24.00 10.26 22.31
N LEU A 131 -22.72 9.87 22.16
CA LEU A 131 -22.17 9.42 20.90
C LEU A 131 -22.76 8.05 20.53
N THR A 132 -23.22 7.93 19.30
CA THR A 132 -23.64 6.66 18.72
C THR A 132 -22.43 5.96 18.08
N GLU A 133 -22.52 4.66 17.81
CA GLU A 133 -21.46 3.94 17.09
C GLU A 133 -21.12 4.59 15.73
N ALA A 134 -22.12 5.18 15.07
CA ALA A 134 -21.91 5.89 13.81
C ALA A 134 -21.10 7.18 13.97
N ASP A 135 -21.14 7.82 15.14
CA ASP A 135 -20.36 9.02 15.45
C ASP A 135 -18.90 8.66 15.76
N MET A 136 -18.66 7.43 16.24
CA MET A 136 -17.32 6.96 16.63
C MET A 136 -16.47 6.47 15.47
N VAL A 137 -17.05 6.21 14.31
CA VAL A 137 -16.33 5.70 13.15
C VAL A 137 -16.32 6.72 12.04
N ARG A 138 -15.13 7.16 11.62
CA ARG A 138 -14.96 8.07 10.48
C ARG A 138 -14.17 7.38 9.36
N ARG A 139 -14.72 7.44 8.15
CA ARG A 139 -14.06 6.98 6.94
C ARG A 139 -13.44 8.15 6.20
N VAL A 140 -12.13 8.12 6.07
CA VAL A 140 -11.34 9.12 5.33
C VAL A 140 -10.98 8.53 3.98
N LYS A 141 -11.52 9.11 2.92
CA LYS A 141 -11.17 8.77 1.53
C LYS A 141 -10.15 9.77 1.02
N SER A 142 -9.15 9.29 0.35
CA SER A 142 -8.11 10.11 -0.25
C SER A 142 -7.69 9.55 -1.61
N THR A 143 -7.45 10.43 -2.56
CA THR A 143 -6.90 10.06 -3.86
C THR A 143 -5.50 10.65 -3.97
N TYR A 144 -4.51 9.78 -4.14
CA TYR A 144 -3.11 10.17 -4.32
C TYR A 144 -2.70 10.01 -5.78
N VAL A 145 -2.01 11.01 -6.30
CA VAL A 145 -1.13 10.84 -7.46
C VAL A 145 0.20 10.36 -6.93
N ASP A 146 0.61 9.15 -7.29
CA ASP A 146 1.87 8.54 -6.87
C ASP A 146 2.82 8.45 -8.07
N ILE A 147 4.05 8.93 -7.88
CA ILE A 147 5.10 8.93 -8.91
C ILE A 147 6.36 8.30 -8.31
N PRO A 148 6.41 6.98 -8.23
CA PRO A 148 7.61 6.27 -7.80
C PRO A 148 8.69 6.26 -8.89
N ILE A 149 9.93 6.45 -8.47
CA ILE A 149 11.14 6.26 -9.27
C ILE A 149 11.93 5.14 -8.62
N MET A 150 12.02 4.00 -9.30
CA MET A 150 12.56 2.76 -8.77
C MET A 150 13.80 2.33 -9.54
N LEU A 151 14.83 1.94 -8.84
CA LEU A 151 15.94 1.18 -9.41
C LEU A 151 15.66 -0.30 -9.22
N GLU A 152 15.54 -1.02 -10.31
CA GLU A 152 15.27 -2.46 -10.36
C GLU A 152 16.57 -3.21 -10.64
N ILE A 153 16.85 -4.22 -9.82
CA ILE A 153 17.90 -5.18 -10.04
C ILE A 153 17.26 -6.53 -10.31
N HIS A 154 17.69 -7.20 -11.37
CA HIS A 154 17.16 -8.51 -11.73
C HIS A 154 18.26 -9.53 -11.94
N ALA A 155 17.91 -10.77 -11.63
CA ALA A 155 18.76 -11.92 -11.88
C ALA A 155 18.76 -12.27 -13.38
N ASP A 156 19.60 -13.19 -13.76
CA ASP A 156 19.57 -13.79 -15.08
C ASP A 156 18.21 -14.46 -15.34
N ARG A 157 17.81 -14.42 -16.57
CA ARG A 157 16.57 -15.02 -17.00
C ARG A 157 16.65 -16.54 -16.92
N TRP A 158 15.70 -17.13 -16.22
CA TRP A 158 15.53 -18.58 -16.17
C TRP A 158 14.32 -18.98 -17.02
N TYR A 159 14.58 -19.38 -18.25
CA TYR A 159 13.57 -19.66 -19.27
C TYR A 159 12.62 -18.46 -19.51
N ASN A 160 11.38 -18.59 -19.07
CA ASN A 160 10.36 -17.57 -19.20
C ASN A 160 10.05 -16.84 -17.89
N SER A 161 10.96 -16.87 -16.94
CA SER A 161 10.83 -16.16 -15.67
C SER A 161 12.12 -15.44 -15.31
N ARG A 162 11.98 -14.28 -14.64
CA ARG A 162 13.09 -13.46 -14.18
C ARG A 162 12.74 -12.84 -12.83
N PRO A 163 13.33 -13.32 -11.74
CA PRO A 163 13.15 -12.69 -10.42
C PRO A 163 13.84 -11.32 -10.40
N TYR A 164 13.25 -10.40 -9.63
CA TYR A 164 13.81 -9.08 -9.44
C TYR A 164 13.50 -8.52 -8.05
N ALA A 165 14.29 -7.55 -7.65
CA ALA A 165 14.01 -6.67 -6.52
C ALA A 165 14.18 -5.22 -7.00
N ALA A 166 13.44 -4.30 -6.37
CA ALA A 166 13.56 -2.89 -6.67
C ALA A 166 13.48 -2.07 -5.39
N ALA A 167 14.14 -0.92 -5.41
CA ALA A 167 14.01 0.08 -4.36
C ALA A 167 13.99 1.47 -4.98
N GLY A 168 13.31 2.42 -4.32
CA GLY A 168 13.21 3.74 -4.87
C GLY A 168 12.50 4.73 -3.98
N LEU A 169 12.25 5.90 -4.54
CA LEU A 169 11.60 7.02 -3.90
C LEU A 169 10.27 7.29 -4.56
N ASN A 170 9.28 7.63 -3.74
CA ASN A 170 7.94 7.98 -4.18
C ASN A 170 7.66 9.45 -3.85
N TYR A 171 7.14 10.16 -4.81
CA TYR A 171 6.50 11.45 -4.59
C TYR A 171 5.00 11.29 -4.74
N MET A 172 4.27 11.61 -3.67
CA MET A 172 2.81 11.40 -3.59
C MET A 172 2.13 12.73 -3.34
N VAL A 173 1.11 13.03 -4.14
CA VAL A 173 0.29 14.24 -4.01
C VAL A 173 -1.13 13.84 -3.64
N ASN A 174 -1.60 14.28 -2.47
CA ASN A 174 -2.97 14.06 -2.05
C ASN A 174 -3.90 15.10 -2.69
N LEU A 175 -4.80 14.66 -3.55
CA LEU A 175 -5.76 15.54 -4.23
C LEU A 175 -6.92 15.99 -3.30
N GLN A 176 -7.09 15.36 -2.16
CA GLN A 176 -8.16 15.61 -1.20
C GLN A 176 -7.61 16.05 0.17
N SER A 177 -6.47 16.75 0.16
CA SER A 177 -5.76 17.12 1.39
C SER A 177 -6.51 18.13 2.27
N ASN A 178 -7.36 18.99 1.67
CA ASN A 178 -8.04 20.10 2.35
C ASN A 178 -7.09 20.97 3.21
N SER A 179 -5.80 21.00 2.88
CA SER A 179 -4.77 21.70 3.68
C SER A 179 -5.00 23.20 3.81
N SER A 180 -5.73 23.80 2.86
CA SER A 180 -6.06 25.23 2.83
C SER A 180 -7.45 25.57 3.44
N ALA A 181 -8.20 24.59 3.95
CA ALA A 181 -9.48 24.86 4.59
C ALA A 181 -9.27 25.68 5.87
N ALA A 182 -9.99 26.78 5.99
CA ALA A 182 -9.84 27.74 7.11
C ALA A 182 -10.43 27.21 8.43
N ASP A 183 -11.35 26.24 8.36
CA ASP A 183 -12.10 25.73 9.52
C ASP A 183 -12.10 24.20 9.55
N ASP A 184 -11.60 23.63 10.65
CA ASP A 184 -11.58 22.19 10.93
C ASP A 184 -12.90 21.69 11.54
N ASN A 185 -13.78 22.61 11.96
CA ASN A 185 -15.02 22.28 12.67
C ASN A 185 -16.16 21.84 11.74
N GLN A 186 -15.99 21.94 10.43
CA GLN A 186 -17.00 21.46 9.50
C GLN A 186 -17.00 19.93 9.45
N GLN A 187 -18.17 19.34 9.69
CA GLN A 187 -18.35 17.89 9.64
C GLN A 187 -17.90 17.35 8.28
N GLY A 188 -16.89 16.47 8.29
CA GLY A 188 -16.42 15.76 7.10
C GLY A 188 -15.13 16.30 6.45
N ILE A 189 -14.56 17.41 6.94
CA ILE A 189 -13.27 17.90 6.47
C ILE A 189 -12.17 17.30 7.34
N PHE A 190 -11.30 16.49 6.74
CA PHE A 190 -10.09 15.99 7.37
C PHE A 190 -8.90 16.62 6.66
N ARG A 191 -8.09 17.36 7.40
CA ARG A 191 -6.85 17.94 6.87
C ARG A 191 -5.78 16.89 6.86
N SER A 192 -5.06 16.82 5.76
CA SER A 192 -3.88 15.99 5.60
C SER A 192 -2.82 16.71 4.76
N THR A 193 -1.60 16.24 4.82
CA THR A 193 -0.50 16.80 4.05
C THR A 193 -0.73 16.58 2.56
N THR A 194 -0.56 17.65 1.76
CA THR A 194 -0.73 17.59 0.30
C THR A 194 0.42 16.84 -0.36
N HIS A 195 1.66 17.10 0.05
CA HIS A 195 2.87 16.55 -0.56
C HIS A 195 3.55 15.58 0.38
N ASN A 196 3.67 14.34 -0.03
CA ASN A 196 4.27 13.28 0.76
C ASN A 196 5.45 12.67 0.01
N PHE A 197 6.53 12.43 0.72
CA PHE A 197 7.69 11.71 0.24
C PHE A 197 7.78 10.37 0.96
N ALA A 198 8.06 9.33 0.20
CA ALA A 198 8.18 7.98 0.72
C ALA A 198 9.35 7.25 0.04
N TRP A 199 9.80 6.17 0.65
CA TRP A 199 10.65 5.20 -0.02
C TRP A 199 9.89 3.88 -0.17
N SER A 200 10.21 3.15 -1.21
CA SER A 200 9.59 1.84 -1.49
C SER A 200 10.63 0.78 -1.72
N ALA A 201 10.31 -0.42 -1.28
CA ALA A 201 11.02 -1.64 -1.63
C ALA A 201 10.03 -2.63 -2.24
N GLU A 202 10.46 -3.33 -3.27
CA GLU A 202 9.62 -4.25 -4.03
C GLU A 202 10.40 -5.50 -4.37
N ALA A 203 9.71 -6.63 -4.40
CA ALA A 203 10.22 -7.89 -4.92
C ALA A 203 9.15 -8.58 -5.76
N GLY A 204 9.55 -9.18 -6.88
CA GLY A 204 8.62 -9.81 -7.80
C GLY A 204 9.30 -10.74 -8.78
N ILE A 205 8.49 -11.28 -9.68
CA ILE A 205 8.94 -12.17 -10.74
C ILE A 205 8.32 -11.71 -12.06
N GLN A 206 9.14 -11.55 -13.08
CA GLN A 206 8.70 -11.24 -14.44
C GLN A 206 8.45 -12.56 -15.18
N PHE A 207 7.23 -12.78 -15.65
CA PHE A 207 6.87 -13.91 -16.51
C PHE A 207 6.72 -13.46 -17.95
N TYR A 208 7.39 -14.13 -18.86
CA TYR A 208 7.40 -13.82 -20.28
C TYR A 208 6.39 -14.69 -21.04
N PHE A 209 5.36 -14.08 -21.55
CA PHE A 209 4.40 -14.68 -22.45
C PHE A 209 4.71 -14.28 -23.89
N SER A 210 4.08 -14.91 -24.86
CA SER A 210 4.33 -14.63 -26.28
C SER A 210 4.01 -13.18 -26.69
N ARG A 211 3.06 -12.53 -26.03
CA ARG A 211 2.58 -11.18 -26.40
C ARG A 211 2.79 -10.12 -25.33
N PHE A 212 2.95 -10.50 -24.08
CA PHE A 212 3.09 -9.58 -22.94
C PHE A 212 4.00 -10.15 -21.87
N LYS A 213 4.44 -9.30 -20.96
CA LYS A 213 5.16 -9.66 -19.75
C LYS A 213 4.26 -9.38 -18.55
N LEU A 214 4.01 -10.38 -17.71
CA LEU A 214 3.28 -10.26 -16.47
C LEU A 214 4.27 -10.21 -15.31
N THR A 215 4.10 -9.24 -14.43
CA THR A 215 5.05 -9.01 -13.34
C THR A 215 4.30 -8.89 -12.01
N PRO A 216 3.92 -10.03 -11.39
CA PRO A 216 3.42 -9.99 -10.01
C PRO A 216 4.52 -9.56 -9.06
N ALA A 217 4.18 -8.67 -8.13
CA ALA A 217 5.11 -8.10 -7.17
C ALA A 217 4.45 -7.79 -5.83
N PHE A 218 5.27 -7.72 -4.79
CA PHE A 218 4.92 -7.20 -3.49
C PHE A 218 5.74 -5.95 -3.22
N ARG A 219 5.08 -4.87 -2.83
CA ARG A 219 5.72 -3.58 -2.54
C ARG A 219 5.37 -3.13 -1.14
N GLY A 220 6.39 -2.70 -0.38
CA GLY A 220 6.26 -1.95 0.86
C GLY A 220 6.64 -0.49 0.60
N THR A 221 5.79 0.44 1.03
CA THR A 221 6.03 1.87 0.91
C THR A 221 5.98 2.51 2.29
N PHE A 222 6.98 3.34 2.62
CA PHE A 222 7.16 3.95 3.93
C PHE A 222 7.34 5.45 3.77
N ALA A 223 6.41 6.23 4.34
CA ALA A 223 6.47 7.68 4.29
C ALA A 223 7.60 8.23 5.17
N PHE A 224 8.24 9.30 4.72
CA PHE A 224 9.20 10.08 5.51
C PHE A 224 8.50 11.13 6.35
N ASN A 225 7.36 11.62 5.90
CA ASN A 225 6.63 12.69 6.55
C ASN A 225 5.65 12.12 7.58
N ASN A 226 5.47 12.84 8.68
CA ASN A 226 4.34 12.63 9.58
C ASN A 226 3.15 13.38 8.98
N GLU A 227 2.05 12.70 8.75
CA GLU A 227 0.75 13.29 8.39
C GLU A 227 -0.01 13.76 9.62
#